data_3f5b1bc0889a569963c1e087b886425c
#
_entry.id   3f5b1bc0889a569963c1e087b886425c
#
_cell.length_a   1.000
_cell.length_b   1.000
_cell.length_c   1.000
_cell.angle_alpha   90.00
_cell.angle_beta   90.00
_cell.angle_gamma   90.00
#
_symmetry.space_group_name_H-M   'P 1'
#
loop_
_entity.id
_entity.type
_entity.pdbx_description
1 polymer ?
#
loop_
_entity_poly.entity_id
_entity_poly.type
_entity_poly.pdbx_seq_one_letter_code
_entity_poly.pdbx_strand_id
1 'polypeptide(L)'
;MKYCKFLGDYKVLMPFLFLLNLVGNGVWLFMQSTLLSVILVVLLSALFTIIEVLLFRILPTSLLKAVYAIVIIVLHNVIGIVDYFLLYNFKSVIDLNVLNTLLLTNEGEASEFATTYITPPTIAVFLLATILVNVFIYIIALYLSKLRYTLLTIRVAAILSIIFLVGNTALFMLFNISANAQTPMHQAFLRVGREYVLFKQSIHIDEIMQVGQNVKAVSTLGESLKMVIIIGESHSVYHTSLYGYEKNTYPQLTEREKNGELIVMQQAASAHDVTSPTMWSIFSLDSMGHATNETPLFPMVFKAAGYRTFMYDNEFLKNNTLHVMTNADLSDFMYDQRNTHYYDYDGDMVEDLPLTNDSLAMYIVHLAGHHFDYSKRYPKSFAKFQYSDYHISLPDDKKGVIATYDNACLYNDYVIDSVIKKFEDDNAIVVYLADHGEEIYDLNSSFLGHMSSKTSSDPSYQLRVPLLVWLSQEFRTHHPDIVDRLRQIRNLHIKTDDISHFLLDISSIETDCLHKNRSFISNDYKGWKDFKELISTDGIYTEEGANMRGFL
;
A
#
# COMPACT_ATOMS: atom_id res chain seq x y z
N MET A 1 15.69 47.61 1.75
CA MET A 1 15.90 47.75 0.27
C MET A 1 17.10 47.02 -0.31
N LYS A 2 18.18 46.69 0.41
CA LYS A 2 19.32 45.93 -0.15
C LYS A 2 19.02 44.44 -0.41
N TYR A 3 18.12 43.84 0.34
CA TYR A 3 17.74 42.41 0.18
C TYR A 3 16.84 42.12 -1.04
N CYS A 4 16.14 43.14 -1.58
CA CYS A 4 15.36 42.96 -2.83
C CYS A 4 16.23 42.92 -4.09
N LYS A 5 17.50 43.31 -4.04
CA LYS A 5 18.39 43.24 -5.21
C LYS A 5 18.71 41.82 -5.65
N PHE A 6 18.81 40.88 -4.70
CA PHE A 6 19.07 39.46 -5.01
C PHE A 6 17.91 38.82 -5.79
N LEU A 7 16.68 38.99 -5.30
CA LEU A 7 15.47 38.42 -5.95
C LEU A 7 15.12 39.08 -7.29
N GLY A 8 15.73 40.25 -7.57
CA GLY A 8 15.55 40.99 -8.83
C GLY A 8 16.67 40.78 -9.86
N ASP A 9 17.80 40.18 -9.47
CA ASP A 9 18.94 39.99 -10.36
C ASP A 9 18.99 38.55 -10.91
N TYR A 10 18.58 38.36 -12.18
CA TYR A 10 18.60 37.08 -12.84
C TYR A 10 19.98 36.41 -12.90
N LYS A 11 21.07 37.20 -12.81
CA LYS A 11 22.45 36.65 -12.83
C LYS A 11 22.78 35.84 -11.58
N VAL A 12 22.14 36.12 -10.47
CA VAL A 12 22.26 35.36 -9.22
C VAL A 12 21.15 34.33 -9.12
N LEU A 13 19.93 34.72 -9.51
CA LEU A 13 18.76 33.84 -9.44
C LEU A 13 18.93 32.58 -10.32
N MET A 14 19.42 32.72 -11.54
CA MET A 14 19.59 31.60 -12.47
C MET A 14 20.51 30.49 -11.92
N PRO A 15 21.76 30.74 -11.48
CA PRO A 15 22.58 29.67 -10.90
C PRO A 15 22.01 29.16 -9.56
N PHE A 16 21.32 30.01 -8.80
CA PHE A 16 20.63 29.58 -7.58
C PHE A 16 19.53 28.57 -7.88
N LEU A 17 18.64 28.85 -8.80
CA LEU A 17 17.57 27.95 -9.21
C LEU A 17 18.11 26.68 -9.85
N PHE A 18 19.18 26.77 -10.64
CA PHE A 18 19.82 25.59 -11.22
C PHE A 18 20.35 24.63 -10.14
N LEU A 19 21.03 25.15 -9.13
CA LEU A 19 21.55 24.34 -8.03
C LEU A 19 20.41 23.80 -7.16
N LEU A 20 19.37 24.59 -6.96
CA LEU A 20 18.19 24.15 -6.21
C LEU A 20 17.44 23.02 -6.93
N ASN A 21 17.23 23.14 -8.24
CA ASN A 21 16.70 22.07 -9.10
C ASN A 21 17.61 20.83 -9.08
N LEU A 22 18.95 21.04 -9.11
CA LEU A 22 19.91 19.92 -9.08
C LEU A 22 19.85 19.14 -7.77
N VAL A 23 19.69 19.83 -6.64
CA VAL A 23 19.52 19.19 -5.32
C VAL A 23 18.19 18.45 -5.25
N GLY A 24 17.08 19.10 -5.62
CA GLY A 24 15.75 18.44 -5.62
C GLY A 24 15.70 17.21 -6.52
N ASN A 25 16.21 17.32 -7.75
CA ASN A 25 16.25 16.19 -8.68
C ASN A 25 17.33 15.15 -8.31
N GLY A 26 18.34 15.53 -7.53
CA GLY A 26 19.42 14.66 -7.07
C GLY A 26 18.95 13.53 -6.15
N VAL A 27 17.78 13.65 -5.53
CA VAL A 27 17.15 12.57 -4.77
C VAL A 27 17.01 11.29 -5.61
N TRP A 28 16.76 11.42 -6.90
CA TRP A 28 16.70 10.31 -7.83
C TRP A 28 17.98 9.48 -7.90
N LEU A 29 19.15 10.08 -7.70
CA LEU A 29 20.44 9.39 -7.74
C LEU A 29 20.63 8.43 -6.56
N PHE A 30 19.89 8.61 -5.47
CA PHE A 30 19.86 7.66 -4.36
C PHE A 30 19.01 6.43 -4.68
N MET A 31 18.04 6.57 -5.58
CA MET A 31 17.18 5.47 -6.03
C MET A 31 17.82 4.70 -7.20
N GLN A 32 18.48 5.41 -8.12
CA GLN A 32 19.12 4.83 -9.32
C GLN A 32 20.39 5.60 -9.68
N SER A 33 21.55 5.02 -9.41
CA SER A 33 22.86 5.64 -9.67
C SER A 33 23.49 5.15 -10.97
N THR A 34 22.88 5.42 -12.12
CA THR A 34 23.48 5.15 -13.43
C THR A 34 24.06 6.43 -14.04
N LEU A 35 25.00 6.29 -14.98
CA LEU A 35 25.52 7.45 -15.72
C LEU A 35 24.39 8.20 -16.46
N LEU A 36 23.42 7.46 -17.00
CA LEU A 36 22.25 8.04 -17.64
C LEU A 36 21.42 8.88 -16.67
N SER A 37 21.18 8.37 -15.46
CA SER A 37 20.45 9.09 -14.40
C SER A 37 21.13 10.41 -14.05
N VAL A 38 22.46 10.44 -13.95
CA VAL A 38 23.22 11.68 -13.67
C VAL A 38 23.03 12.70 -14.80
N ILE A 39 23.14 12.25 -16.07
CA ILE A 39 22.94 13.11 -17.23
C ILE A 39 21.52 13.69 -17.25
N LEU A 40 20.50 12.86 -16.99
CA LEU A 40 19.10 13.26 -16.95
C LEU A 40 18.84 14.29 -15.85
N VAL A 41 19.33 14.08 -14.65
CA VAL A 41 19.21 15.01 -13.52
C VAL A 41 19.79 16.39 -13.90
N VAL A 42 20.96 16.44 -14.50
CA VAL A 42 21.60 17.71 -14.92
C VAL A 42 20.80 18.40 -16.03
N LEU A 43 20.39 17.66 -17.07
CA LEU A 43 19.65 18.23 -18.21
C LEU A 43 18.26 18.73 -17.81
N LEU A 44 17.52 17.98 -17.01
CA LEU A 44 16.19 18.38 -16.54
C LEU A 44 16.29 19.56 -15.56
N SER A 45 17.26 19.57 -14.67
CA SER A 45 17.50 20.72 -13.79
C SER A 45 17.82 21.99 -14.57
N ALA A 46 18.60 21.88 -15.64
CA ALA A 46 18.88 23.01 -16.55
C ALA A 46 17.60 23.46 -17.27
N LEU A 47 16.79 22.54 -17.77
CA LEU A 47 15.55 22.83 -18.45
C LEU A 47 14.55 23.59 -17.53
N PHE A 48 14.27 23.06 -16.34
CA PHE A 48 13.38 23.70 -15.39
C PHE A 48 13.87 25.10 -15.04
N THR A 49 15.17 25.25 -14.77
CA THR A 49 15.76 26.56 -14.51
C THR A 49 15.55 27.55 -15.65
N ILE A 50 15.71 27.10 -16.90
CA ILE A 50 15.50 27.96 -18.08
C ILE A 50 14.03 28.42 -18.14
N ILE A 51 13.08 27.51 -17.94
CA ILE A 51 11.64 27.84 -17.94
C ILE A 51 11.33 28.85 -16.82
N GLU A 52 11.80 28.59 -15.60
CA GLU A 52 11.60 29.48 -14.46
C GLU A 52 12.18 30.87 -14.66
N VAL A 53 13.39 30.96 -15.22
CA VAL A 53 14.04 32.25 -15.52
C VAL A 53 13.33 32.98 -16.67
N LEU A 54 12.84 32.26 -17.67
CA LEU A 54 12.03 32.88 -18.75
C LEU A 54 10.72 33.45 -18.19
N LEU A 55 10.00 32.70 -17.35
CA LEU A 55 8.80 33.20 -16.67
C LEU A 55 9.10 34.41 -15.81
N PHE A 56 10.18 34.37 -15.02
CA PHE A 56 10.62 35.50 -14.23
C PHE A 56 10.88 36.76 -15.10
N ARG A 57 11.46 36.60 -16.27
CA ARG A 57 11.81 37.72 -17.17
C ARG A 57 10.59 38.37 -17.81
N ILE A 58 9.53 37.62 -18.06
CA ILE A 58 8.27 38.14 -18.66
C ILE A 58 7.50 39.03 -17.67
N LEU A 59 7.68 38.84 -16.37
CA LEU A 59 6.98 39.60 -15.37
C LEU A 59 7.31 41.11 -15.44
N PRO A 60 6.29 42.00 -15.45
CA PRO A 60 6.48 43.41 -15.76
C PRO A 60 7.08 44.26 -14.63
N THR A 61 6.85 43.87 -13.39
CA THR A 61 7.29 44.70 -12.22
C THR A 61 8.29 43.97 -11.33
N SER A 62 9.14 44.74 -10.65
CA SER A 62 10.09 44.22 -9.68
C SER A 62 9.41 43.50 -8.49
N LEU A 63 8.22 43.95 -8.10
CA LEU A 63 7.43 43.30 -7.04
C LEU A 63 6.97 41.90 -7.48
N LEU A 64 6.37 41.79 -8.67
CA LEU A 64 5.95 40.50 -9.21
C LEU A 64 7.12 39.52 -9.40
N LYS A 65 8.27 40.03 -9.83
CA LYS A 65 9.52 39.22 -9.92
C LYS A 65 9.98 38.72 -8.55
N ALA A 66 9.93 39.56 -7.53
CA ALA A 66 10.31 39.18 -6.17
C ALA A 66 9.33 38.12 -5.60
N VAL A 67 8.03 38.33 -5.75
CA VAL A 67 6.99 37.38 -5.31
C VAL A 67 7.17 36.05 -6.02
N TYR A 68 7.32 36.06 -7.33
CA TYR A 68 7.56 34.84 -8.12
C TYR A 68 8.80 34.07 -7.65
N ALA A 69 9.93 34.77 -7.46
CA ALA A 69 11.17 34.13 -7.00
C ALA A 69 10.99 33.49 -5.62
N ILE A 70 10.29 34.17 -4.69
CA ILE A 70 9.98 33.61 -3.37
C ILE A 70 9.11 32.35 -3.51
N VAL A 71 8.02 32.42 -4.29
CA VAL A 71 7.09 31.30 -4.47
C VAL A 71 7.81 30.08 -5.05
N ILE A 72 8.62 30.26 -6.11
CA ILE A 72 9.36 29.17 -6.72
C ILE A 72 10.39 28.57 -5.75
N ILE A 73 11.13 29.39 -5.02
CA ILE A 73 12.10 28.89 -4.03
C ILE A 73 11.39 28.11 -2.92
N VAL A 74 10.28 28.61 -2.42
CA VAL A 74 9.48 27.92 -1.39
C VAL A 74 8.96 26.58 -1.94
N LEU A 75 8.41 26.57 -3.15
CA LEU A 75 7.89 25.36 -3.79
C LEU A 75 8.97 24.27 -3.93
N HIS A 76 10.16 24.63 -4.44
CA HIS A 76 11.28 23.70 -4.54
C HIS A 76 11.71 23.14 -3.17
N ASN A 77 11.75 23.99 -2.15
CA ASN A 77 12.13 23.53 -0.81
C ASN A 77 11.06 22.61 -0.21
N VAL A 78 9.77 22.91 -0.39
CA VAL A 78 8.68 22.06 0.11
C VAL A 78 8.74 20.68 -0.55
N ILE A 79 8.82 20.63 -1.88
CA ILE A 79 8.93 19.37 -2.62
C ILE A 79 10.19 18.62 -2.18
N GLY A 80 11.33 19.30 -2.11
CA GLY A 80 12.59 18.70 -1.67
C GLY A 80 12.53 18.14 -0.25
N ILE A 81 11.92 18.86 0.71
CA ILE A 81 11.74 18.36 2.07
C ILE A 81 10.90 17.08 2.07
N VAL A 82 9.79 17.05 1.32
CA VAL A 82 8.92 15.88 1.24
C VAL A 82 9.67 14.69 0.62
N ASP A 83 10.35 14.89 -0.53
CA ASP A 83 11.10 13.81 -1.18
C ASP A 83 12.23 13.26 -0.29
N TYR A 84 13.01 14.14 0.37
CA TYR A 84 14.07 13.68 1.28
C TYR A 84 13.51 13.02 2.54
N PHE A 85 12.35 13.47 3.04
CA PHE A 85 11.65 12.84 4.15
C PHE A 85 11.18 11.42 3.76
N LEU A 86 10.56 11.27 2.60
CA LEU A 86 10.11 9.98 2.06
C LEU A 86 11.30 9.05 1.80
N LEU A 87 12.37 9.57 1.20
CA LEU A 87 13.58 8.79 0.96
C LEU A 87 14.23 8.29 2.26
N TYR A 88 14.28 9.15 3.28
CA TYR A 88 14.88 8.81 4.57
C TYR A 88 14.08 7.73 5.31
N ASN A 89 12.76 7.92 5.42
CA ASN A 89 11.90 7.03 6.21
C ASN A 89 11.42 5.81 5.40
N PHE A 90 11.06 5.98 4.13
CA PHE A 90 10.34 4.96 3.34
C PHE A 90 11.09 4.48 2.09
N LYS A 91 12.32 4.97 1.84
CA LYS A 91 13.12 4.66 0.64
C LYS A 91 12.36 4.93 -0.67
N SER A 92 11.43 5.86 -0.64
CA SER A 92 10.55 6.27 -1.73
C SER A 92 10.69 7.77 -2.00
N VAL A 93 10.04 8.25 -3.04
CA VAL A 93 9.88 9.66 -3.41
C VAL A 93 8.40 9.92 -3.68
N ILE A 94 7.98 11.16 -3.91
CA ILE A 94 6.60 11.45 -4.31
C ILE A 94 6.28 10.70 -5.60
N ASP A 95 5.42 9.70 -5.48
CA ASP A 95 4.89 8.90 -6.59
C ASP A 95 3.37 8.70 -6.43
N LEU A 96 2.77 7.88 -7.28
CA LEU A 96 1.34 7.61 -7.21
C LEU A 96 0.95 6.89 -5.91
N ASN A 97 1.76 5.95 -5.45
CA ASN A 97 1.46 5.20 -4.23
C ASN A 97 1.40 6.15 -3.03
N VAL A 98 2.39 7.07 -2.90
CA VAL A 98 2.38 8.13 -1.88
C VAL A 98 1.15 9.03 -2.03
N LEU A 99 0.77 9.40 -3.26
CA LEU A 99 -0.43 10.20 -3.49
C LEU A 99 -1.69 9.46 -3.08
N ASN A 100 -1.82 8.20 -3.49
CA ASN A 100 -2.97 7.36 -3.14
C ASN A 100 -3.08 7.20 -1.62
N THR A 101 -1.97 6.89 -0.95
CA THR A 101 -1.93 6.85 0.52
C THR A 101 -2.44 8.15 1.13
N LEU A 102 -1.93 9.32 0.68
CA LEU A 102 -2.38 10.62 1.17
C LEU A 102 -3.87 10.89 0.92
N LEU A 103 -4.41 10.44 -0.22
CA LEU A 103 -5.82 10.63 -0.59
C LEU A 103 -6.75 9.67 0.15
N LEU A 104 -6.24 8.51 0.55
CA LEU A 104 -7.00 7.45 1.21
C LEU A 104 -6.88 7.51 2.74
N THR A 105 -5.86 8.21 3.26
CA THR A 105 -5.60 8.38 4.69
C THR A 105 -6.76 9.11 5.37
N ASN A 106 -7.29 8.54 6.42
CA ASN A 106 -8.30 9.15 7.27
C ASN A 106 -7.67 10.08 8.34
N GLU A 107 -8.50 10.83 9.07
CA GLU A 107 -8.01 11.79 10.09
C GLU A 107 -7.23 11.09 11.23
N GLY A 108 -7.63 9.88 11.60
CA GLY A 108 -6.95 9.08 12.64
C GLY A 108 -5.54 8.71 12.20
N GLU A 109 -5.42 8.08 11.03
CA GLU A 109 -4.14 7.70 10.43
C GLU A 109 -3.23 8.92 10.19
N ALA A 110 -3.77 10.02 9.65
CA ALA A 110 -3.01 11.26 9.45
C ALA A 110 -2.45 11.79 10.78
N SER A 111 -3.23 11.72 11.86
CA SER A 111 -2.79 12.10 13.20
C SER A 111 -1.71 11.17 13.75
N GLU A 112 -1.86 9.86 13.55
CA GLU A 112 -0.89 8.84 13.95
C GLU A 112 0.42 9.00 13.21
N PHE A 113 0.35 9.16 11.89
CA PHE A 113 1.52 9.45 11.06
C PHE A 113 2.24 10.73 11.51
N ALA A 114 1.49 11.81 11.73
CA ALA A 114 2.05 13.08 12.14
C ALA A 114 2.75 12.98 13.51
N THR A 115 2.14 12.33 14.49
CA THR A 115 2.73 12.19 15.84
C THR A 115 3.99 11.34 15.85
N THR A 116 4.12 10.40 14.92
CA THR A 116 5.25 9.49 14.84
C THR A 116 6.41 10.04 14.03
N TYR A 117 6.13 10.53 12.83
CA TYR A 117 7.17 10.92 11.88
C TYR A 117 7.45 12.43 11.88
N ILE A 118 6.43 13.27 12.18
CA ILE A 118 6.55 14.74 12.15
C ILE A 118 6.79 15.26 13.57
N THR A 119 7.79 14.73 14.25
CA THR A 119 8.16 15.18 15.60
C THR A 119 8.91 16.51 15.56
N PRO A 120 8.88 17.32 16.66
CA PRO A 120 9.63 18.58 16.72
C PRO A 120 11.13 18.43 16.39
N PRO A 121 11.86 17.40 16.83
CA PRO A 121 13.23 17.16 16.39
C PRO A 121 13.35 16.91 14.89
N THR A 122 12.46 16.10 14.30
CA THR A 122 12.45 15.81 12.86
C THR A 122 12.25 17.10 12.05
N ILE A 123 11.25 17.90 12.42
CA ILE A 123 11.01 19.21 11.79
C ILE A 123 12.25 20.10 11.88
N ALA A 124 12.85 20.20 13.08
CA ALA A 124 14.03 21.03 13.29
C ALA A 124 15.22 20.60 12.42
N VAL A 125 15.47 19.30 12.29
CA VAL A 125 16.55 18.76 11.45
C VAL A 125 16.31 19.10 9.97
N PHE A 126 15.10 18.84 9.44
CA PHE A 126 14.79 19.15 8.04
C PHE A 126 14.83 20.64 7.74
N LEU A 127 14.31 21.50 8.63
CA LEU A 127 14.39 22.96 8.47
C LEU A 127 15.83 23.45 8.50
N LEU A 128 16.64 22.99 9.47
CA LEU A 128 18.03 23.38 9.57
C LEU A 128 18.82 22.92 8.33
N ALA A 129 18.65 21.67 7.90
CA ALA A 129 19.28 21.16 6.69
C ALA A 129 18.89 21.99 5.46
N THR A 130 17.61 22.32 5.30
CA THR A 130 17.10 23.16 4.22
C THR A 130 17.74 24.55 4.23
N ILE A 131 17.82 25.18 5.40
CA ILE A 131 18.47 26.51 5.55
C ILE A 131 19.96 26.42 5.15
N LEU A 132 20.68 25.42 5.66
CA LEU A 132 22.09 25.24 5.36
C LEU A 132 22.35 24.99 3.86
N VAL A 133 21.53 24.16 3.24
CA VAL A 133 21.60 23.89 1.79
C VAL A 133 21.34 25.17 1.00
N ASN A 134 20.29 25.93 1.33
CA ASN A 134 19.98 27.18 0.63
C ASN A 134 21.08 28.24 0.82
N VAL A 135 21.68 28.37 2.00
CA VAL A 135 22.81 29.27 2.26
C VAL A 135 24.02 28.86 1.42
N PHE A 136 24.32 27.56 1.39
CA PHE A 136 25.43 27.02 0.59
C PHE A 136 25.21 27.25 -0.92
N ILE A 137 24.02 26.95 -1.43
CA ILE A 137 23.61 27.22 -2.81
C ILE A 137 23.76 28.71 -3.13
N TYR A 138 23.32 29.58 -2.22
CA TYR A 138 23.42 31.03 -2.40
C TYR A 138 24.86 31.52 -2.52
N ILE A 139 25.75 31.02 -1.68
CA ILE A 139 27.19 31.36 -1.73
C ILE A 139 27.78 30.95 -3.08
N ILE A 140 27.49 29.73 -3.55
CA ILE A 140 27.94 29.24 -4.85
C ILE A 140 27.34 30.08 -5.99
N ALA A 141 26.05 30.41 -5.93
CA ALA A 141 25.37 31.22 -6.93
C ALA A 141 25.98 32.63 -7.05
N LEU A 142 26.35 33.25 -5.91
CA LEU A 142 27.09 34.51 -5.91
C LEU A 142 28.47 34.40 -6.60
N TYR A 143 29.15 33.28 -6.39
CA TYR A 143 30.43 33.04 -7.07
C TYR A 143 30.24 32.85 -8.57
N LEU A 144 29.29 31.99 -8.96
CA LEU A 144 28.97 31.70 -10.35
C LEU A 144 28.43 32.92 -11.11
N SER A 145 27.70 33.82 -10.43
CA SER A 145 27.16 35.04 -11.05
C SER A 145 28.22 36.01 -11.59
N LYS A 146 29.45 35.85 -11.13
CA LYS A 146 30.62 36.61 -11.63
C LYS A 146 31.18 36.07 -12.96
N LEU A 147 30.78 34.85 -13.35
CA LEU A 147 31.17 34.28 -14.63
C LEU A 147 30.39 35.00 -15.76
N ARG A 148 31.09 35.27 -16.88
CA ARG A 148 30.48 35.86 -18.06
C ARG A 148 29.77 34.78 -18.90
N TYR A 149 28.46 34.65 -18.73
CA TYR A 149 27.66 33.83 -19.66
C TYR A 149 27.39 34.62 -20.94
N THR A 150 27.78 34.08 -22.09
CA THR A 150 27.43 34.68 -23.38
C THR A 150 25.95 34.37 -23.68
N LEU A 151 25.30 35.31 -24.40
CA LEU A 151 23.92 35.09 -24.82
C LEU A 151 23.79 33.84 -25.72
N LEU A 152 24.84 33.49 -26.42
CA LEU A 152 24.95 32.30 -27.25
C LEU A 152 24.91 31.00 -26.41
N THR A 153 25.68 30.95 -25.29
CA THR A 153 25.66 29.78 -24.38
C THR A 153 24.28 29.50 -23.79
N ILE A 154 23.56 30.57 -23.41
CA ILE A 154 22.19 30.45 -22.87
C ILE A 154 21.22 29.96 -23.96
N ARG A 155 21.33 30.49 -25.19
CA ARG A 155 20.48 30.06 -26.32
C ARG A 155 20.73 28.60 -26.72
N VAL A 156 21.99 28.18 -26.78
CA VAL A 156 22.35 26.79 -27.08
C VAL A 156 21.82 25.85 -26.00
N ALA A 157 22.00 26.18 -24.73
CA ALA A 157 21.48 25.39 -23.62
C ALA A 157 19.93 25.29 -23.67
N ALA A 158 19.23 26.40 -23.96
CA ALA A 158 17.77 26.41 -24.12
C ALA A 158 17.29 25.52 -25.27
N ILE A 159 17.94 25.61 -26.45
CA ILE A 159 17.59 24.79 -27.61
C ILE A 159 17.82 23.30 -27.31
N LEU A 160 18.95 22.93 -26.72
CA LEU A 160 19.26 21.53 -26.35
C LEU A 160 18.25 21.00 -25.32
N SER A 161 17.87 21.83 -24.33
CA SER A 161 16.87 21.45 -23.33
C SER A 161 15.49 21.26 -23.93
N ILE A 162 15.08 22.11 -24.87
CA ILE A 162 13.80 21.98 -25.60
C ILE A 162 13.80 20.71 -26.47
N ILE A 163 14.87 20.46 -27.21
CA ILE A 163 15.02 19.24 -28.04
C ILE A 163 14.93 18.01 -27.15
N PHE A 164 15.59 18.02 -26.00
CA PHE A 164 15.55 16.93 -25.03
C PHE A 164 14.14 16.72 -24.46
N LEU A 165 13.43 17.80 -24.07
CA LEU A 165 12.07 17.72 -23.55
C LEU A 165 11.12 17.13 -24.60
N VAL A 166 11.15 17.66 -25.83
CA VAL A 166 10.31 17.18 -26.92
C VAL A 166 10.64 15.74 -27.28
N GLY A 167 11.93 15.39 -27.33
CA GLY A 167 12.39 14.01 -27.58
C GLY A 167 11.94 13.04 -26.47
N ASN A 168 12.10 13.42 -25.21
CA ASN A 168 11.70 12.58 -24.07
C ASN A 168 10.17 12.42 -24.03
N THR A 169 9.41 13.50 -24.26
CA THR A 169 7.95 13.45 -24.32
C THR A 169 7.47 12.60 -25.50
N ALA A 170 8.11 12.71 -26.66
CA ALA A 170 7.79 11.89 -27.83
C ALA A 170 8.08 10.41 -27.60
N LEU A 171 9.24 10.08 -27.01
CA LEU A 171 9.60 8.70 -26.64
C LEU A 171 8.60 8.12 -25.63
N PHE A 172 8.20 8.89 -24.65
CA PHE A 172 7.18 8.48 -23.68
C PHE A 172 5.81 8.24 -24.36
N MET A 173 5.37 9.14 -25.24
CA MET A 173 4.07 9.04 -25.91
C MET A 173 4.00 7.95 -26.98
N LEU A 174 5.10 7.74 -27.74
CA LEU A 174 5.11 6.82 -28.88
C LEU A 174 5.48 5.38 -28.49
N PHE A 175 6.37 5.22 -27.52
CA PHE A 175 6.94 3.91 -27.20
C PHE A 175 6.67 3.44 -25.78
N ASN A 176 5.93 4.25 -24.99
CA ASN A 176 5.67 3.94 -23.57
C ASN A 176 6.96 3.55 -22.80
N ILE A 177 8.10 4.09 -23.26
CA ILE A 177 9.39 3.87 -22.62
C ILE A 177 9.30 4.51 -21.24
N SER A 178 9.46 3.66 -20.28
CA SER A 178 9.03 3.80 -18.91
C SER A 178 9.47 5.12 -18.26
N ALA A 179 8.63 5.52 -17.37
CA ALA A 179 8.79 6.62 -16.43
C ALA A 179 10.09 6.61 -15.62
N ASN A 180 10.91 5.57 -15.70
CA ASN A 180 12.16 5.39 -14.98
C ASN A 180 13.26 6.41 -15.34
N ALA A 181 13.04 7.22 -16.37
CA ALA A 181 13.93 8.30 -16.79
C ALA A 181 13.47 9.69 -16.30
N GLN A 182 12.49 9.79 -15.38
CA GLN A 182 11.94 11.07 -14.95
C GLN A 182 12.47 11.46 -13.56
N THR A 183 12.72 12.74 -13.37
CA THR A 183 13.16 13.25 -12.06
C THR A 183 11.95 13.37 -11.11
N PRO A 184 12.16 13.34 -9.77
CA PRO A 184 11.09 13.45 -8.78
C PRO A 184 10.15 14.63 -9.02
N MET A 185 10.68 15.79 -9.36
CA MET A 185 9.89 16.98 -9.62
C MET A 185 9.02 16.87 -10.89
N HIS A 186 9.54 16.23 -11.93
CA HIS A 186 8.79 15.93 -13.15
C HIS A 186 7.69 14.89 -12.87
N GLN A 187 7.99 13.88 -12.04
CA GLN A 187 7.02 12.89 -11.61
C GLN A 187 5.90 13.52 -10.78
N ALA A 188 6.22 14.37 -9.82
CA ALA A 188 5.22 15.02 -8.98
C ALA A 188 4.18 15.82 -9.78
N PHE A 189 4.58 16.51 -10.83
CA PHE A 189 3.67 17.36 -11.61
C PHE A 189 2.97 16.65 -12.77
N LEU A 190 3.65 15.77 -13.48
CA LEU A 190 3.11 15.18 -14.72
C LEU A 190 2.57 13.77 -14.50
N ARG A 191 3.30 12.95 -13.78
CA ARG A 191 2.94 11.54 -13.57
C ARG A 191 1.77 11.42 -12.60
N VAL A 192 1.92 11.98 -11.43
CA VAL A 192 0.89 11.93 -10.37
C VAL A 192 -0.44 12.51 -10.87
N GLY A 193 -0.42 13.66 -11.54
CA GLY A 193 -1.64 14.26 -12.09
C GLY A 193 -2.31 13.42 -13.17
N ARG A 194 -1.53 12.80 -14.07
CA ARG A 194 -2.05 11.91 -15.12
C ARG A 194 -2.60 10.62 -14.53
N GLU A 195 -1.85 9.99 -13.65
CA GLU A 195 -2.22 8.72 -13.03
C GLU A 195 -3.44 8.89 -12.13
N TYR A 196 -3.56 10.01 -11.42
CA TYR A 196 -4.77 10.35 -10.67
C TYR A 196 -6.02 10.45 -11.57
N VAL A 197 -5.89 11.08 -12.74
CA VAL A 197 -7.00 11.16 -13.69
C VAL A 197 -7.34 9.78 -14.24
N LEU A 198 -6.33 8.97 -14.58
CA LEU A 198 -6.52 7.60 -15.06
C LEU A 198 -7.15 6.70 -13.99
N PHE A 199 -6.71 6.82 -12.74
CA PHE A 199 -7.28 6.09 -11.62
C PHE A 199 -8.77 6.43 -11.42
N LYS A 200 -9.14 7.72 -11.43
CA LYS A 200 -10.55 8.13 -11.36
C LYS A 200 -11.40 7.62 -12.54
N GLN A 201 -10.79 7.36 -13.68
CA GLN A 201 -11.48 6.84 -14.87
C GLN A 201 -11.54 5.31 -14.90
N SER A 202 -10.72 4.61 -14.12
CA SER A 202 -10.60 3.15 -14.19
C SER A 202 -11.63 2.40 -13.33
N ILE A 203 -12.11 3.01 -12.26
CA ILE A 203 -13.12 2.38 -11.39
C ILE A 203 -14.49 2.98 -11.69
N HIS A 204 -15.28 2.23 -12.45
CA HIS A 204 -16.67 2.57 -12.74
C HIS A 204 -17.59 1.80 -11.79
N ILE A 205 -17.86 2.37 -10.62
CA ILE A 205 -18.74 1.76 -9.61
C ILE A 205 -20.08 1.34 -10.21
N ASP A 206 -20.66 2.18 -11.07
CA ASP A 206 -21.93 1.88 -11.74
C ASP A 206 -21.86 0.62 -12.63
N GLU A 207 -20.73 0.37 -13.30
CA GLU A 207 -20.52 -0.83 -14.11
C GLU A 207 -20.41 -2.07 -13.22
N ILE A 208 -19.65 -2.01 -12.13
CA ILE A 208 -19.52 -3.09 -11.14
C ILE A 208 -20.87 -3.42 -10.52
N MET A 209 -21.64 -2.41 -10.15
CA MET A 209 -23.00 -2.57 -9.61
C MET A 209 -23.92 -3.26 -10.62
N GLN A 210 -23.84 -2.86 -11.89
CA GLN A 210 -24.63 -3.47 -12.96
C GLN A 210 -24.23 -4.93 -13.20
N VAL A 211 -22.93 -5.25 -13.16
CA VAL A 211 -22.44 -6.64 -13.23
C VAL A 211 -22.98 -7.43 -12.05
N GLY A 212 -22.89 -6.90 -10.82
CA GLY A 212 -23.39 -7.53 -9.61
C GLY A 212 -24.87 -7.87 -9.65
N GLN A 213 -25.72 -6.98 -10.25
CA GLN A 213 -27.16 -7.23 -10.40
C GLN A 213 -27.48 -8.40 -11.34
N ASN A 214 -26.59 -8.74 -12.25
CA ASN A 214 -26.79 -9.77 -13.27
C ASN A 214 -26.11 -11.11 -12.91
N VAL A 215 -25.40 -11.20 -11.78
CA VAL A 215 -24.73 -12.42 -11.33
C VAL A 215 -25.75 -13.53 -11.10
N LYS A 216 -25.44 -14.70 -11.68
CA LYS A 216 -26.17 -15.95 -11.40
C LYS A 216 -25.28 -16.86 -10.57
N ALA A 217 -25.74 -17.20 -9.39
CA ALA A 217 -25.04 -18.10 -8.49
C ALA A 217 -26.03 -18.95 -7.71
N VAL A 218 -25.65 -20.17 -7.39
CA VAL A 218 -26.46 -21.10 -6.60
C VAL A 218 -25.54 -21.83 -5.61
N SER A 219 -25.95 -21.90 -4.34
CA SER A 219 -25.29 -22.79 -3.38
C SER A 219 -25.77 -24.21 -3.61
N THR A 220 -24.85 -25.13 -3.83
CA THR A 220 -25.12 -26.56 -4.04
C THR A 220 -24.74 -27.41 -2.83
N LEU A 221 -24.33 -26.77 -1.72
CA LEU A 221 -23.88 -27.45 -0.51
C LEU A 221 -24.98 -28.32 0.13
N GLY A 222 -26.25 -27.89 0.06
CA GLY A 222 -27.39 -28.65 0.56
C GLY A 222 -27.56 -28.63 2.08
N GLU A 223 -26.75 -27.87 2.80
CA GLU A 223 -26.77 -27.70 4.25
C GLU A 223 -26.53 -26.25 4.66
N SER A 224 -26.66 -25.93 5.96
CA SER A 224 -26.32 -24.61 6.47
C SER A 224 -24.82 -24.37 6.39
N LEU A 225 -24.40 -23.12 6.15
CA LEU A 225 -23.01 -22.71 6.22
C LEU A 225 -22.86 -21.27 6.67
N LYS A 226 -22.01 -21.04 7.68
CA LYS A 226 -21.48 -19.73 8.04
C LYS A 226 -20.08 -19.60 7.46
N MET A 227 -19.96 -18.84 6.38
CA MET A 227 -18.65 -18.48 5.82
C MET A 227 -18.18 -17.17 6.46
N VAL A 228 -17.00 -17.16 7.03
CA VAL A 228 -16.41 -15.99 7.67
C VAL A 228 -15.04 -15.73 7.05
N ILE A 229 -14.81 -14.54 6.53
CA ILE A 229 -13.50 -14.07 6.15
C ILE A 229 -13.08 -12.93 7.08
N ILE A 230 -11.92 -13.08 7.70
CA ILE A 230 -11.27 -12.06 8.51
C ILE A 230 -10.11 -11.51 7.70
N ILE A 231 -10.11 -10.23 7.43
CA ILE A 231 -9.03 -9.54 6.72
C ILE A 231 -8.27 -8.73 7.77
N GLY A 232 -7.01 -9.09 7.99
CA GLY A 232 -6.08 -8.36 8.86
C GLY A 232 -5.31 -7.31 8.07
N GLU A 233 -4.72 -6.37 8.78
CA GLU A 233 -3.94 -5.25 8.26
C GLU A 233 -2.47 -5.41 8.68
N SER A 234 -1.52 -5.22 7.74
CA SER A 234 -0.07 -5.12 8.00
C SER A 234 0.53 -6.29 8.81
N HIS A 235 0.10 -7.54 8.57
CA HIS A 235 0.47 -8.68 9.41
C HIS A 235 1.65 -9.49 8.84
N SER A 236 2.80 -9.39 9.49
CA SER A 236 4.03 -10.11 9.14
C SER A 236 4.04 -11.55 9.62
N VAL A 237 4.28 -12.51 8.73
CA VAL A 237 4.53 -13.92 9.13
C VAL A 237 5.78 -14.07 10.00
N TYR A 238 6.74 -13.16 9.88
CA TYR A 238 8.02 -13.20 10.59
C TYR A 238 7.90 -12.87 12.08
N HIS A 239 6.77 -12.29 12.50
CA HIS A 239 6.40 -12.02 13.88
C HIS A 239 5.28 -12.93 14.41
N THR A 240 4.99 -14.02 13.68
CA THR A 240 3.89 -14.93 13.97
C THR A 240 4.41 -16.31 14.38
N SER A 241 4.14 -16.74 15.62
CA SER A 241 4.63 -18.03 16.14
C SER A 241 4.14 -19.25 15.34
N LEU A 242 2.97 -19.18 14.69
CA LEU A 242 2.46 -20.21 13.76
C LEU A 242 3.38 -20.44 12.54
N TYR A 243 4.23 -19.47 12.21
CA TYR A 243 5.18 -19.53 11.11
C TYR A 243 6.63 -19.67 11.57
N GLY A 244 6.84 -20.01 12.87
CA GLY A 244 8.15 -20.30 13.42
C GLY A 244 8.86 -19.13 14.10
N TYR A 245 8.17 -18.02 14.34
CA TYR A 245 8.73 -16.93 15.15
C TYR A 245 8.99 -17.38 16.58
N GLU A 246 10.11 -16.96 17.18
CA GLU A 246 10.56 -17.45 18.48
C GLU A 246 9.68 -16.99 19.66
N LYS A 247 9.02 -15.84 19.55
CA LYS A 247 8.09 -15.35 20.57
C LYS A 247 6.71 -15.99 20.39
N ASN A 248 6.07 -16.33 21.50
CA ASN A 248 4.75 -16.95 21.50
C ASN A 248 3.66 -15.87 21.31
N THR A 249 3.55 -15.37 20.09
CA THR A 249 2.62 -14.30 19.69
C THR A 249 1.22 -14.80 19.35
N TYR A 250 1.07 -16.11 19.03
CA TYR A 250 -0.21 -16.74 18.65
C TYR A 250 -0.51 -18.01 19.46
N PRO A 251 -0.64 -17.92 20.80
CA PRO A 251 -0.83 -19.10 21.65
C PRO A 251 -2.16 -19.83 21.43
N GLN A 252 -3.28 -19.09 21.23
CA GLN A 252 -4.61 -19.70 21.12
C GLN A 252 -4.76 -20.43 19.78
N LEU A 253 -4.37 -19.78 18.68
CA LEU A 253 -4.42 -20.39 17.35
C LEU A 253 -3.41 -21.53 17.18
N THR A 254 -2.27 -21.48 17.86
CA THR A 254 -1.33 -22.61 17.94
C THR A 254 -1.97 -23.83 18.59
N GLU A 255 -2.79 -23.63 19.62
CA GLU A 255 -3.52 -24.75 20.24
C GLU A 255 -4.58 -25.33 19.29
N ARG A 256 -5.30 -24.47 18.54
CA ARG A 256 -6.26 -24.93 17.51
C ARG A 256 -5.57 -25.68 16.37
N GLU A 257 -4.36 -25.27 15.95
CA GLU A 257 -3.58 -26.02 14.96
C GLU A 257 -3.22 -27.42 15.48
N LYS A 258 -2.74 -27.52 16.74
CA LYS A 258 -2.41 -28.81 17.37
C LYS A 258 -3.62 -29.74 17.49
N ASN A 259 -4.80 -29.18 17.74
CA ASN A 259 -6.05 -29.92 17.81
C ASN A 259 -6.56 -30.36 16.41
N GLY A 260 -5.91 -29.88 15.33
CA GLY A 260 -6.22 -30.26 13.95
C GLY A 260 -7.47 -29.60 13.38
N GLU A 261 -7.95 -28.54 14.03
CA GLU A 261 -9.12 -27.74 13.59
C GLU A 261 -8.72 -26.50 12.78
N LEU A 262 -7.47 -26.03 12.94
CA LEU A 262 -6.89 -24.93 12.17
C LEU A 262 -5.81 -25.44 11.21
N ILE A 263 -5.89 -25.02 9.96
CA ILE A 263 -4.90 -25.32 8.92
C ILE A 263 -4.15 -24.03 8.58
N VAL A 264 -2.83 -24.05 8.77
CA VAL A 264 -1.93 -22.94 8.49
C VAL A 264 -1.32 -23.12 7.11
N MET A 265 -1.65 -22.24 6.16
CA MET A 265 -1.07 -22.23 4.82
C MET A 265 0.30 -21.56 4.87
N GLN A 266 1.36 -22.33 4.65
CA GLN A 266 2.74 -21.92 4.96
C GLN A 266 3.34 -20.91 3.98
N GLN A 267 2.81 -20.79 2.75
CA GLN A 267 3.44 -20.05 1.66
C GLN A 267 2.43 -19.16 0.93
N ALA A 268 1.72 -18.32 1.70
CA ALA A 268 0.83 -17.34 1.11
C ALA A 268 1.54 -15.99 0.91
N ALA A 269 1.21 -15.31 -0.19
CA ALA A 269 1.71 -13.98 -0.48
C ALA A 269 0.58 -13.05 -0.90
N SER A 270 0.66 -11.81 -0.42
CA SER A 270 -0.19 -10.72 -0.88
C SER A 270 0.10 -10.36 -2.34
N ALA A 271 -0.92 -9.92 -3.04
CA ALA A 271 -0.81 -9.38 -4.39
C ALA A 271 -0.06 -8.04 -4.43
N HIS A 272 -0.12 -7.24 -3.36
CA HIS A 272 0.52 -5.93 -3.24
C HIS A 272 1.08 -5.69 -1.84
N ASP A 273 1.94 -4.70 -1.70
CA ASP A 273 2.51 -4.23 -0.43
C ASP A 273 1.81 -2.97 0.12
N VAL A 274 0.56 -2.75 -0.27
CA VAL A 274 -0.29 -1.64 0.18
C VAL A 274 -1.76 -2.07 0.19
N THR A 275 -2.52 -1.57 1.15
CA THR A 275 -3.88 -2.00 1.47
C THR A 275 -4.86 -1.86 0.30
N SER A 276 -4.93 -0.67 -0.30
CA SER A 276 -5.96 -0.32 -1.29
C SER A 276 -6.03 -1.27 -2.50
N PRO A 277 -4.94 -1.51 -3.25
CA PRO A 277 -4.95 -2.47 -4.35
C PRO A 277 -5.06 -3.92 -3.89
N THR A 278 -4.57 -4.25 -2.69
CA THR A 278 -4.73 -5.59 -2.13
C THR A 278 -6.20 -5.89 -1.81
N MET A 279 -6.90 -4.97 -1.19
CA MET A 279 -8.34 -5.13 -0.91
C MET A 279 -9.13 -5.35 -2.19
N TRP A 280 -8.83 -4.60 -3.27
CA TRP A 280 -9.43 -4.88 -4.57
C TRP A 280 -9.16 -6.31 -5.04
N SER A 281 -7.92 -6.77 -4.95
CA SER A 281 -7.51 -8.11 -5.37
C SER A 281 -8.19 -9.22 -4.54
N ILE A 282 -8.44 -8.98 -3.24
CA ILE A 282 -9.15 -9.92 -2.36
C ILE A 282 -10.63 -10.01 -2.73
N PHE A 283 -11.27 -8.88 -3.02
CA PHE A 283 -12.73 -8.83 -3.26
C PHE A 283 -13.11 -9.19 -4.70
N SER A 284 -12.26 -8.84 -5.67
CA SER A 284 -12.50 -9.06 -7.09
C SER A 284 -12.29 -10.53 -7.48
N LEU A 285 -13.00 -10.96 -8.50
CA LEU A 285 -12.74 -12.25 -9.18
C LEU A 285 -11.71 -12.11 -10.32
N ASP A 286 -11.18 -10.90 -10.52
CA ASP A 286 -10.11 -10.65 -11.46
C ASP A 286 -8.76 -11.14 -10.93
N SER A 287 -7.82 -11.44 -11.81
CA SER A 287 -6.43 -11.64 -11.42
C SER A 287 -5.70 -10.30 -11.32
N MET A 288 -4.64 -10.28 -10.52
CA MET A 288 -3.77 -9.14 -10.39
C MET A 288 -3.29 -8.61 -11.77
N GLY A 289 -3.42 -7.32 -11.99
CA GLY A 289 -3.04 -6.67 -13.26
C GLY A 289 -4.06 -6.77 -14.39
N HIS A 290 -5.18 -7.49 -14.18
CA HIS A 290 -6.26 -7.65 -15.15
C HIS A 290 -7.59 -7.14 -14.59
N ALA A 291 -7.56 -6.03 -13.86
CA ALA A 291 -8.78 -5.42 -13.36
C ALA A 291 -9.67 -5.00 -14.52
N THR A 292 -10.78 -5.69 -14.65
CA THR A 292 -11.87 -5.34 -15.55
C THR A 292 -13.08 -4.99 -14.70
N ASN A 293 -13.83 -3.97 -15.07
CA ASN A 293 -15.12 -3.72 -14.41
C ASN A 293 -16.19 -4.74 -14.86
N GLU A 294 -15.77 -5.85 -15.46
CA GLU A 294 -16.62 -6.89 -16.05
C GLU A 294 -16.88 -8.06 -15.11
N THR A 295 -16.11 -8.18 -14.02
CA THR A 295 -16.28 -9.25 -13.02
C THR A 295 -16.96 -8.73 -11.76
N PRO A 296 -17.82 -9.54 -11.12
CA PRO A 296 -18.43 -9.18 -9.84
C PRO A 296 -17.42 -9.27 -8.71
N LEU A 297 -17.73 -8.62 -7.60
CA LEU A 297 -17.03 -8.85 -6.34
C LEU A 297 -17.62 -10.10 -5.66
N PHE A 298 -16.78 -10.87 -4.92
CA PHE A 298 -17.24 -12.13 -4.33
C PHE A 298 -18.46 -11.98 -3.40
N PRO A 299 -18.65 -10.87 -2.62
CA PRO A 299 -19.85 -10.74 -1.79
C PRO A 299 -21.14 -10.65 -2.61
N MET A 300 -21.07 -10.08 -3.82
CA MET A 300 -22.22 -10.05 -4.73
C MET A 300 -22.61 -11.47 -5.17
N VAL A 301 -21.61 -12.32 -5.40
CA VAL A 301 -21.82 -13.73 -5.78
C VAL A 301 -22.42 -14.52 -4.62
N PHE A 302 -21.93 -14.35 -3.39
CA PHE A 302 -22.52 -14.94 -2.19
C PHE A 302 -23.97 -14.51 -2.00
N LYS A 303 -24.24 -13.22 -2.14
CA LYS A 303 -25.62 -12.69 -2.03
C LYS A 303 -26.54 -13.28 -3.12
N ALA A 304 -26.07 -13.38 -4.37
CA ALA A 304 -26.80 -14.03 -5.46
C ALA A 304 -27.06 -15.53 -5.20
N ALA A 305 -26.14 -16.21 -4.50
CA ALA A 305 -26.28 -17.61 -4.09
C ALA A 305 -27.19 -17.81 -2.87
N GLY A 306 -27.79 -16.74 -2.34
CA GLY A 306 -28.76 -16.79 -1.24
C GLY A 306 -28.16 -16.61 0.16
N TYR A 307 -26.89 -16.23 0.25
CA TYR A 307 -26.28 -15.91 1.55
C TYR A 307 -26.75 -14.54 2.04
N ARG A 308 -27.05 -14.45 3.32
CA ARG A 308 -27.15 -13.17 4.00
C ARG A 308 -25.76 -12.64 4.29
N THR A 309 -25.49 -11.39 3.94
CA THR A 309 -24.14 -10.81 3.97
C THR A 309 -24.01 -9.78 5.08
N PHE A 310 -22.86 -9.81 5.78
CA PHE A 310 -22.52 -8.90 6.86
C PHE A 310 -21.11 -8.36 6.62
N MET A 311 -20.90 -7.05 6.83
CA MET A 311 -19.57 -6.45 6.82
C MET A 311 -19.32 -5.65 8.09
N TYR A 312 -18.23 -5.99 8.75
CA TYR A 312 -17.72 -5.28 9.91
C TYR A 312 -16.30 -4.84 9.64
N ASP A 313 -16.11 -3.53 9.61
CA ASP A 313 -14.89 -2.87 9.16
C ASP A 313 -14.46 -1.84 10.21
N ASN A 314 -13.28 -2.01 10.78
CA ASN A 314 -12.74 -1.11 11.81
C ASN A 314 -11.68 -0.14 11.25
N GLU A 315 -11.41 -0.18 9.96
CA GLU A 315 -10.39 0.67 9.33
C GLU A 315 -10.98 1.75 8.43
N PHE A 316 -11.90 1.40 7.50
CA PHE A 316 -12.37 2.30 6.44
C PHE A 316 -13.79 2.83 6.59
N LEU A 317 -14.45 2.58 7.69
CA LEU A 317 -15.89 2.85 7.87
C LEU A 317 -16.33 4.27 7.47
N LYS A 318 -15.47 5.28 7.65
CA LYS A 318 -15.77 6.70 7.36
C LYS A 318 -15.02 7.25 6.14
N ASN A 319 -14.29 6.42 5.44
CA ASN A 319 -13.46 6.87 4.34
C ASN A 319 -14.28 6.94 3.04
N ASN A 320 -14.66 8.14 2.61
CA ASN A 320 -15.48 8.39 1.43
C ASN A 320 -14.67 8.49 0.13
N THR A 321 -13.36 8.22 0.15
CA THR A 321 -12.51 8.44 -1.00
C THR A 321 -12.08 7.12 -1.63
N LEU A 322 -12.16 7.00 -2.93
CA LEU A 322 -11.50 6.05 -3.84
C LEU A 322 -11.49 4.55 -3.47
N HIS A 323 -11.90 4.18 -2.26
CA HIS A 323 -12.04 2.79 -1.83
C HIS A 323 -13.35 2.21 -2.32
N VAL A 324 -13.29 1.36 -3.32
CA VAL A 324 -14.47 0.67 -3.88
C VAL A 324 -15.19 -0.13 -2.79
N MET A 325 -14.43 -0.71 -1.85
CA MET A 325 -14.99 -1.57 -0.80
C MET A 325 -15.68 -0.81 0.33
N THR A 326 -15.31 0.44 0.54
CA THR A 326 -15.88 1.31 1.59
C THR A 326 -16.86 2.34 1.06
N ASN A 327 -17.03 2.42 -0.25
CA ASN A 327 -18.05 3.28 -0.83
C ASN A 327 -19.44 2.86 -0.30
N ALA A 328 -20.17 3.81 0.27
CA ALA A 328 -21.47 3.56 0.89
C ALA A 328 -22.44 2.90 -0.11
N ASP A 329 -22.47 3.37 -1.36
CA ASP A 329 -23.36 2.84 -2.40
C ASP A 329 -23.07 1.37 -2.68
N LEU A 330 -21.80 1.00 -2.77
CA LEU A 330 -21.38 -0.38 -3.01
C LEU A 330 -21.69 -1.26 -1.78
N SER A 331 -21.44 -0.75 -0.57
CA SER A 331 -21.67 -1.46 0.67
C SER A 331 -23.16 -1.74 0.91
N ASP A 332 -24.03 -0.74 0.71
CA ASP A 332 -25.48 -0.90 0.87
C ASP A 332 -26.06 -1.90 -0.12
N PHE A 333 -25.46 -2.00 -1.31
CA PHE A 333 -25.86 -2.99 -2.30
C PHE A 333 -25.37 -4.41 -1.98
N MET A 334 -24.13 -4.55 -1.48
CA MET A 334 -23.52 -5.85 -1.24
C MET A 334 -23.92 -6.48 0.10
N TYR A 335 -24.14 -5.67 1.14
CA TYR A 335 -24.28 -6.14 2.52
C TYR A 335 -25.69 -5.93 3.07
N ASP A 336 -26.21 -6.94 3.78
CA ASP A 336 -27.48 -6.87 4.48
C ASP A 336 -27.35 -6.12 5.81
N GLN A 337 -26.16 -6.16 6.41
CA GLN A 337 -25.84 -5.43 7.63
C GLN A 337 -24.38 -4.99 7.67
N ARG A 338 -24.18 -3.78 8.17
CA ARG A 338 -22.88 -3.16 8.37
C ARG A 338 -22.88 -2.35 9.67
N ASN A 339 -21.72 -2.32 10.37
CA ASN A 339 -21.54 -1.42 11.52
C ASN A 339 -21.51 0.06 11.09
N THR A 340 -21.77 0.96 12.03
CA THR A 340 -21.93 2.40 11.76
C THR A 340 -20.90 3.29 12.46
N HIS A 341 -19.96 2.70 13.23
CA HIS A 341 -18.94 3.44 13.98
C HIS A 341 -17.65 2.62 14.10
N TYR A 342 -16.54 3.30 14.33
CA TYR A 342 -15.28 2.67 14.69
C TYR A 342 -15.29 2.19 16.13
N TYR A 343 -14.54 1.12 16.37
CA TYR A 343 -14.25 0.60 17.70
C TYR A 343 -12.80 0.95 18.08
N ASP A 344 -12.56 1.15 19.36
CA ASP A 344 -11.20 1.44 19.85
C ASP A 344 -10.26 0.24 19.61
N TYR A 345 -10.79 -0.98 19.78
CA TYR A 345 -10.10 -2.24 19.54
C TYR A 345 -10.95 -3.19 18.69
N ASP A 346 -10.27 -4.00 17.87
CA ASP A 346 -10.94 -5.00 17.03
C ASP A 346 -11.78 -6.01 17.83
N GLY A 347 -11.34 -6.36 19.05
CA GLY A 347 -12.09 -7.24 19.93
C GLY A 347 -13.48 -6.70 20.32
N ASP A 348 -13.57 -5.38 20.51
CA ASP A 348 -14.87 -4.74 20.84
C ASP A 348 -15.85 -4.84 19.63
N MET A 349 -15.32 -4.69 18.40
CA MET A 349 -16.11 -4.91 17.19
C MET A 349 -16.55 -6.37 17.07
N VAL A 350 -15.67 -7.31 17.42
CA VAL A 350 -16.02 -8.74 17.39
C VAL A 350 -17.08 -9.06 18.44
N GLU A 351 -17.08 -8.45 19.62
CA GLU A 351 -18.14 -8.62 20.61
C GLU A 351 -19.52 -8.24 20.07
N ASP A 352 -19.59 -7.16 19.31
CA ASP A 352 -20.82 -6.63 18.69
C ASP A 352 -21.20 -7.34 17.38
N LEU A 353 -20.39 -8.28 16.87
CA LEU A 353 -20.67 -9.02 15.64
C LEU A 353 -21.98 -9.81 15.78
N PRO A 354 -23.02 -9.51 14.96
CA PRO A 354 -24.33 -10.15 15.11
C PRO A 354 -24.29 -11.59 14.59
N LEU A 355 -24.94 -12.48 15.29
CA LEU A 355 -25.21 -13.84 14.81
C LEU A 355 -26.60 -13.90 14.17
N THR A 356 -26.73 -14.67 13.10
CA THR A 356 -28.00 -14.89 12.42
C THR A 356 -28.39 -16.36 12.43
N ASN A 357 -29.72 -16.63 12.49
CA ASN A 357 -30.27 -17.97 12.34
C ASN A 357 -30.47 -18.37 10.86
N ASP A 358 -30.12 -17.50 9.90
CA ASP A 358 -30.19 -17.84 8.49
C ASP A 358 -29.25 -19.02 8.20
N SER A 359 -29.72 -19.98 7.41
CA SER A 359 -28.93 -21.19 7.09
C SER A 359 -27.65 -20.86 6.33
N LEU A 360 -27.69 -19.87 5.44
CA LEU A 360 -26.54 -19.39 4.68
C LEU A 360 -26.19 -17.96 5.08
N ALA A 361 -24.99 -17.75 5.62
CA ALA A 361 -24.52 -16.41 5.97
C ALA A 361 -23.04 -16.24 5.61
N MET A 362 -22.70 -15.04 5.13
CA MET A 362 -21.33 -14.61 4.82
C MET A 362 -20.97 -13.43 5.70
N TYR A 363 -19.90 -13.56 6.45
CA TYR A 363 -19.36 -12.51 7.30
C TYR A 363 -18.02 -12.06 6.77
N ILE A 364 -17.84 -10.75 6.62
CA ILE A 364 -16.58 -10.09 6.30
C ILE A 364 -16.22 -9.23 7.49
N VAL A 365 -15.09 -9.53 8.11
CA VAL A 365 -14.57 -8.84 9.29
C VAL A 365 -13.21 -8.25 8.94
N HIS A 366 -13.17 -6.92 8.75
CA HIS A 366 -11.95 -6.21 8.41
C HIS A 366 -11.40 -5.50 9.65
N LEU A 367 -10.21 -5.89 10.05
CA LEU A 367 -9.57 -5.47 11.29
C LEU A 367 -8.65 -4.26 11.05
N ALA A 368 -8.57 -3.35 12.02
CA ALA A 368 -7.47 -2.38 12.10
C ALA A 368 -6.10 -3.06 12.34
N GLY A 369 -6.13 -4.29 12.82
CA GLY A 369 -5.01 -5.24 12.85
C GLY A 369 -3.71 -4.69 13.41
N HIS A 370 -2.67 -4.68 12.57
CA HIS A 370 -1.34 -4.19 12.91
C HIS A 370 -1.04 -2.84 12.24
N HIS A 371 -2.09 -2.07 11.87
CA HIS A 371 -1.89 -0.75 11.32
C HIS A 371 -1.08 0.12 12.27
N PHE A 372 -0.19 0.91 11.74
CA PHE A 372 0.62 1.86 12.48
C PHE A 372 -0.28 2.93 13.15
N ASP A 373 -0.17 3.35 14.37
CA ASP A 373 0.73 3.11 15.50
C ASP A 373 0.38 1.81 16.26
N TYR A 374 1.28 0.82 16.27
CA TYR A 374 1.03 -0.50 16.85
C TYR A 374 0.63 -0.44 18.33
N SER A 375 1.10 0.56 19.08
CA SER A 375 0.79 0.71 20.51
C SER A 375 -0.70 0.97 20.80
N LYS A 376 -1.46 1.35 19.77
CA LYS A 376 -2.90 1.61 19.83
C LYS A 376 -3.76 0.43 19.38
N ARG A 377 -3.13 -0.63 18.91
CA ARG A 377 -3.85 -1.79 18.34
C ARG A 377 -4.26 -2.83 19.37
N TYR A 378 -3.88 -2.66 20.65
CA TYR A 378 -4.21 -3.59 21.71
C TYR A 378 -4.46 -2.88 23.06
N PRO A 379 -5.36 -3.41 23.91
CA PRO A 379 -5.54 -2.90 25.26
C PRO A 379 -4.33 -3.23 26.14
N LYS A 380 -4.10 -2.43 27.19
CA LYS A 380 -2.94 -2.57 28.10
C LYS A 380 -2.77 -3.97 28.70
N SER A 381 -3.85 -4.74 28.84
CA SER A 381 -3.81 -6.13 29.31
C SER A 381 -3.00 -7.07 28.42
N PHE A 382 -2.82 -6.71 27.15
CA PHE A 382 -2.03 -7.44 26.15
C PHE A 382 -0.60 -6.94 26.00
N ALA A 383 -0.18 -5.90 26.71
CA ALA A 383 1.21 -5.41 26.75
C ALA A 383 2.11 -6.39 27.53
N LYS A 384 2.47 -7.52 26.92
CA LYS A 384 3.27 -8.59 27.55
C LYS A 384 4.75 -8.48 27.20
N PHE A 385 5.07 -8.15 25.95
CA PHE A 385 6.44 -8.03 25.46
C PHE A 385 6.99 -6.63 25.73
N GLN A 386 8.28 -6.56 26.11
CA GLN A 386 9.00 -5.33 26.40
C GLN A 386 10.34 -5.33 25.65
N TYR A 387 10.94 -4.16 25.43
CA TYR A 387 12.21 -4.02 24.72
C TYR A 387 13.34 -4.89 25.32
N SER A 388 13.31 -5.15 26.63
CA SER A 388 14.27 -5.99 27.32
C SER A 388 14.21 -7.48 26.96
N ASP A 389 13.11 -7.94 26.34
CA ASP A 389 12.92 -9.33 25.95
C ASP A 389 13.64 -9.66 24.62
N TYR A 390 14.21 -8.64 23.96
CA TYR A 390 14.85 -8.76 22.64
C TYR A 390 16.38 -8.64 22.78
N HIS A 391 17.07 -9.79 22.68
CA HIS A 391 18.53 -9.89 22.77
C HIS A 391 19.21 -9.72 21.41
N ILE A 392 18.77 -8.73 20.63
CA ILE A 392 19.27 -8.41 19.30
C ILE A 392 20.07 -7.11 19.30
N SER A 393 20.93 -6.93 18.29
CA SER A 393 21.82 -5.75 18.20
C SER A 393 21.11 -4.54 17.59
N LEU A 394 20.03 -4.08 18.26
CA LEU A 394 19.28 -2.88 17.91
C LEU A 394 19.22 -1.91 19.10
N PRO A 395 19.06 -0.60 18.87
CA PRO A 395 18.74 0.38 19.92
C PRO A 395 17.45 0.03 20.67
N ASP A 396 17.35 0.43 21.94
CA ASP A 396 16.22 0.05 22.78
C ASP A 396 14.87 0.66 22.34
N ASP A 397 14.89 1.83 21.71
CA ASP A 397 13.72 2.43 21.07
C ASP A 397 13.15 1.56 19.95
N LYS A 398 14.01 0.99 19.09
CA LYS A 398 13.60 0.07 18.04
C LYS A 398 13.10 -1.27 18.57
N LYS A 399 13.77 -1.82 19.59
CA LYS A 399 13.28 -3.00 20.32
C LYS A 399 11.91 -2.75 20.93
N GLY A 400 11.66 -1.51 21.41
CA GLY A 400 10.36 -1.08 21.90
C GLY A 400 9.27 -1.13 20.82
N VAL A 401 9.59 -0.74 19.59
CA VAL A 401 8.66 -0.85 18.44
C VAL A 401 8.36 -2.31 18.13
N ILE A 402 9.38 -3.18 18.07
CA ILE A 402 9.19 -4.63 17.89
C ILE A 402 8.29 -5.20 19.01
N ALA A 403 8.52 -4.82 20.25
CA ALA A 403 7.69 -5.28 21.37
C ALA A 403 6.23 -4.83 21.26
N THR A 404 5.97 -3.61 20.79
CA THR A 404 4.60 -3.14 20.57
C THR A 404 3.91 -3.86 19.41
N TYR A 405 4.64 -4.18 18.34
CA TYR A 405 4.13 -4.99 17.25
C TYR A 405 3.79 -6.41 17.70
N ASP A 406 4.67 -7.07 18.45
CA ASP A 406 4.44 -8.42 18.98
C ASP A 406 3.27 -8.46 19.99
N ASN A 407 3.03 -7.38 20.73
CA ASN A 407 1.84 -7.25 21.57
C ASN A 407 0.56 -7.10 20.73
N ALA A 408 0.61 -6.41 19.60
CA ALA A 408 -0.50 -6.35 18.66
C ALA A 408 -0.76 -7.73 18.03
N CYS A 409 0.29 -8.50 17.70
CA CYS A 409 0.17 -9.89 17.27
C CYS A 409 -0.53 -10.76 18.32
N LEU A 410 -0.13 -10.64 19.59
CA LEU A 410 -0.77 -11.39 20.68
C LEU A 410 -2.26 -11.02 20.85
N TYR A 411 -2.62 -9.77 20.62
CA TYR A 411 -4.02 -9.35 20.65
C TYR A 411 -4.79 -9.83 19.42
N ASN A 412 -4.18 -9.83 18.26
CA ASN A 412 -4.79 -10.36 17.03
C ASN A 412 -5.09 -11.87 17.14
N ASP A 413 -4.21 -12.66 17.78
CA ASP A 413 -4.50 -14.06 18.14
C ASP A 413 -5.81 -14.19 18.94
N TYR A 414 -5.99 -13.34 19.97
CA TYR A 414 -7.21 -13.28 20.75
C TYR A 414 -8.43 -12.88 19.91
N VAL A 415 -8.30 -11.89 19.03
CA VAL A 415 -9.39 -11.41 18.18
C VAL A 415 -9.86 -12.50 17.22
N ILE A 416 -8.93 -13.15 16.52
CA ILE A 416 -9.27 -14.23 15.57
C ILE A 416 -9.91 -15.41 16.32
N ASP A 417 -9.36 -15.81 17.47
CA ASP A 417 -9.91 -16.88 18.30
C ASP A 417 -11.32 -16.52 18.81
N SER A 418 -11.56 -15.24 19.14
CA SER A 418 -12.87 -14.75 19.56
C SER A 418 -13.91 -14.81 18.43
N VAL A 419 -13.52 -14.54 17.18
CA VAL A 419 -14.38 -14.77 16.01
C VAL A 419 -14.69 -16.25 15.87
N ILE A 420 -13.68 -17.12 15.92
CA ILE A 420 -13.88 -18.57 15.81
C ILE A 420 -14.88 -19.07 16.86
N LYS A 421 -14.72 -18.65 18.11
CA LYS A 421 -15.62 -19.04 19.21
C LYS A 421 -17.09 -18.67 18.97
N LYS A 422 -17.37 -17.60 18.23
CA LYS A 422 -18.76 -17.24 17.90
C LYS A 422 -19.45 -18.25 16.98
N PHE A 423 -18.67 -19.01 16.22
CA PHE A 423 -19.15 -19.94 15.19
C PHE A 423 -18.84 -21.41 15.49
N GLU A 424 -18.31 -21.74 16.71
CA GLU A 424 -17.93 -23.12 17.05
C GLU A 424 -19.09 -24.11 17.01
N ASP A 425 -20.29 -23.66 17.33
CA ASP A 425 -21.52 -24.48 17.36
C ASP A 425 -22.28 -24.50 16.02
N ASP A 426 -21.78 -23.76 15.02
CA ASP A 426 -22.37 -23.73 13.67
C ASP A 426 -21.60 -24.66 12.71
N ASN A 427 -22.24 -25.05 11.59
CA ASN A 427 -21.50 -25.50 10.43
C ASN A 427 -20.78 -24.31 9.79
N ALA A 428 -19.49 -24.15 10.06
CA ALA A 428 -18.78 -22.91 9.78
C ALA A 428 -17.37 -23.11 9.26
N ILE A 429 -16.94 -22.15 8.44
CA ILE A 429 -15.57 -21.97 7.96
C ILE A 429 -15.14 -20.55 8.32
N VAL A 430 -13.99 -20.41 8.97
CA VAL A 430 -13.35 -19.10 9.22
C VAL A 430 -12.02 -19.05 8.49
N VAL A 431 -11.88 -18.09 7.61
CA VAL A 431 -10.64 -17.83 6.86
C VAL A 431 -10.04 -16.52 7.33
N TYR A 432 -8.79 -16.53 7.74
CA TYR A 432 -8.03 -15.33 8.05
C TYR A 432 -6.91 -15.15 7.04
N LEU A 433 -6.75 -13.95 6.53
CA LEU A 433 -5.56 -13.52 5.79
C LEU A 433 -5.27 -12.06 6.11
N ALA A 434 -4.02 -11.64 5.94
CA ALA A 434 -3.70 -10.21 5.95
C ALA A 434 -3.69 -9.66 4.51
N ASP A 435 -3.91 -8.37 4.41
CA ASP A 435 -3.80 -7.63 3.16
C ASP A 435 -2.34 -7.59 2.67
N HIS A 436 -1.39 -7.17 3.48
CA HIS A 436 0.05 -7.23 3.23
C HIS A 436 0.84 -7.49 4.51
N GLY A 437 2.13 -7.74 4.34
CA GLY A 437 3.07 -7.87 5.45
C GLY A 437 3.65 -6.51 5.88
N GLU A 438 4.54 -6.56 6.87
CA GLU A 438 5.20 -5.39 7.44
C GLU A 438 6.63 -5.76 7.79
N GLU A 439 7.60 -4.89 7.47
CA GLU A 439 8.99 -5.05 7.90
C GLU A 439 9.24 -4.26 9.19
N ILE A 440 9.62 -4.96 10.26
CA ILE A 440 9.78 -4.39 11.60
C ILE A 440 11.27 -4.40 11.98
N TYR A 441 12.11 -3.68 11.25
CA TYR A 441 13.57 -3.67 11.40
C TYR A 441 14.26 -5.03 11.16
N ASP A 442 13.62 -5.96 10.44
CA ASP A 442 14.09 -7.33 10.23
C ASP A 442 15.37 -7.39 9.39
N LEU A 443 15.34 -6.85 8.18
CA LEU A 443 16.46 -6.90 7.23
C LEU A 443 17.52 -5.84 7.50
N ASN A 444 17.07 -4.68 7.84
CA ASN A 444 17.89 -3.50 8.09
C ASN A 444 17.38 -2.79 9.32
N SER A 445 18.20 -2.62 10.27
CA SER A 445 17.86 -1.87 11.49
C SER A 445 17.39 -0.40 11.25
N SER A 446 17.26 0.04 10.02
CA SER A 446 16.83 1.38 9.63
C SER A 446 15.45 1.44 9.00
N PHE A 447 14.83 0.33 8.59
CA PHE A 447 13.53 0.33 7.93
C PHE A 447 12.42 -0.19 8.84
N LEU A 448 11.28 0.48 8.81
CA LEU A 448 10.03 0.11 9.45
C LEU A 448 8.90 0.44 8.47
N GLY A 449 8.01 -0.52 8.20
CA GLY A 449 6.84 -0.27 7.37
C GLY A 449 6.74 -1.21 6.15
N HIS A 450 5.97 -0.75 5.18
CA HIS A 450 5.72 -1.40 3.89
C HIS A 450 5.87 -0.39 2.75
N MET A 451 5.32 -0.63 1.54
CA MET A 451 5.41 0.23 0.34
C MET A 451 6.81 0.30 -0.30
N SER A 452 7.75 -0.51 0.14
CA SER A 452 9.12 -0.50 -0.38
C SER A 452 9.55 -1.85 -0.93
N SER A 453 8.62 -2.77 -1.17
CA SER A 453 8.91 -4.12 -1.64
C SER A 453 9.75 -4.14 -2.92
N LYS A 454 9.54 -3.18 -3.84
CA LYS A 454 10.33 -3.01 -5.07
C LYS A 454 11.80 -2.64 -4.84
N THR A 455 12.13 -2.05 -3.70
CA THR A 455 13.48 -1.59 -3.34
C THR A 455 14.08 -2.36 -2.17
N SER A 456 13.28 -3.20 -1.51
CA SER A 456 13.73 -4.09 -0.44
C SER A 456 14.71 -5.14 -0.96
N SER A 457 15.69 -5.50 -0.15
CA SER A 457 16.60 -6.59 -0.45
C SER A 457 15.91 -7.97 -0.36
N ASP A 458 14.85 -8.06 0.42
CA ASP A 458 13.96 -9.21 0.48
C ASP A 458 12.50 -8.75 0.63
N PRO A 459 11.76 -8.70 -0.48
CA PRO A 459 10.37 -8.28 -0.50
C PRO A 459 9.42 -9.20 0.26
N SER A 460 9.86 -10.39 0.64
CA SER A 460 9.02 -11.35 1.37
C SER A 460 8.52 -10.80 2.72
N TYR A 461 9.28 -9.91 3.37
CA TYR A 461 8.86 -9.29 4.63
C TYR A 461 7.57 -8.45 4.49
N GLN A 462 7.36 -7.84 3.33
CA GLN A 462 6.20 -7.01 3.05
C GLN A 462 5.10 -7.72 2.26
N LEU A 463 5.38 -8.90 1.70
CA LEU A 463 4.44 -9.62 0.84
C LEU A 463 4.01 -10.99 1.36
N ARG A 464 4.82 -11.68 2.18
CA ARG A 464 4.36 -12.92 2.82
C ARG A 464 3.40 -12.58 3.94
N VAL A 465 2.21 -13.18 3.85
CA VAL A 465 1.12 -12.94 4.79
C VAL A 465 0.63 -14.25 5.41
N PRO A 466 0.09 -14.21 6.63
CA PRO A 466 -0.63 -15.35 7.16
C PRO A 466 -1.88 -15.66 6.34
N LEU A 467 -2.13 -16.94 6.12
CA LEU A 467 -3.38 -17.47 5.59
C LEU A 467 -3.79 -18.69 6.43
N LEU A 468 -4.87 -18.55 7.15
CA LEU A 468 -5.36 -19.55 8.12
C LEU A 468 -6.77 -19.99 7.70
N VAL A 469 -7.06 -21.28 7.80
CA VAL A 469 -8.39 -21.84 7.54
C VAL A 469 -8.81 -22.67 8.75
N TRP A 470 -9.78 -22.18 9.50
CA TRP A 470 -10.43 -22.93 10.56
C TRP A 470 -11.75 -23.54 10.06
N LEU A 471 -12.00 -24.76 10.48
CA LEU A 471 -13.19 -25.52 10.10
C LEU A 471 -13.88 -26.02 11.38
N SER A 472 -15.17 -25.78 11.52
CA SER A 472 -15.96 -26.31 12.64
C SER A 472 -15.96 -27.82 12.69
N GLN A 473 -16.28 -28.39 13.83
CA GLN A 473 -16.37 -29.84 13.97
C GLN A 473 -17.42 -30.43 13.04
N GLU A 474 -18.56 -29.76 12.88
CA GLU A 474 -19.64 -30.19 11.97
C GLU A 474 -19.13 -30.22 10.53
N PHE A 475 -18.50 -29.15 10.05
CA PHE A 475 -17.95 -29.09 8.68
C PHE A 475 -16.90 -30.18 8.42
N ARG A 476 -15.96 -30.37 9.36
CA ARG A 476 -14.93 -31.42 9.25
C ARG A 476 -15.50 -32.84 9.19
N THR A 477 -16.64 -33.05 9.86
CA THR A 477 -17.31 -34.35 9.87
C THR A 477 -18.03 -34.64 8.55
N HIS A 478 -18.64 -33.60 7.95
CA HIS A 478 -19.37 -33.74 6.70
C HIS A 478 -18.46 -33.72 5.47
N HIS A 479 -17.31 -33.00 5.54
CA HIS A 479 -16.41 -32.78 4.41
C HIS A 479 -14.95 -33.19 4.70
N PRO A 480 -14.68 -34.47 5.08
CA PRO A 480 -13.32 -34.91 5.42
C PRO A 480 -12.35 -34.83 4.22
N ASP A 481 -12.84 -34.95 3.00
CA ASP A 481 -12.09 -34.81 1.76
C ASP A 481 -11.55 -33.37 1.56
N ILE A 482 -12.33 -32.35 1.91
CA ILE A 482 -11.90 -30.95 1.89
C ILE A 482 -10.81 -30.73 2.94
N VAL A 483 -10.98 -31.26 4.15
CA VAL A 483 -9.99 -31.19 5.22
C VAL A 483 -8.66 -31.81 4.77
N ASP A 484 -8.71 -33.02 4.20
CA ASP A 484 -7.52 -33.71 3.72
C ASP A 484 -6.85 -32.96 2.56
N ARG A 485 -7.65 -32.39 1.66
CA ARG A 485 -7.12 -31.55 0.58
C ARG A 485 -6.40 -30.32 1.11
N LEU A 486 -6.98 -29.57 2.03
CA LEU A 486 -6.34 -28.40 2.65
C LEU A 486 -5.01 -28.77 3.34
N ARG A 487 -4.97 -29.90 4.05
CA ARG A 487 -3.73 -30.40 4.66
C ARG A 487 -2.66 -30.76 3.63
N GLN A 488 -3.05 -31.35 2.49
CA GLN A 488 -2.13 -31.68 1.41
C GLN A 488 -1.49 -30.46 0.77
N ILE A 489 -2.26 -29.38 0.63
CA ILE A 489 -1.83 -28.17 -0.09
C ILE A 489 -1.20 -27.12 0.83
N ARG A 490 -1.09 -27.35 2.13
CA ARG A 490 -0.61 -26.35 3.12
C ARG A 490 0.74 -25.70 2.78
N ASN A 491 1.57 -26.35 1.97
CA ASN A 491 2.89 -25.86 1.56
C ASN A 491 2.90 -25.30 0.11
N LEU A 492 1.76 -25.23 -0.57
CA LEU A 492 1.70 -24.61 -1.89
C LEU A 492 1.91 -23.10 -1.77
N HIS A 493 2.61 -22.54 -2.75
CA HIS A 493 2.70 -21.10 -2.90
C HIS A 493 1.39 -20.56 -3.47
N ILE A 494 0.71 -19.73 -2.71
CA ILE A 494 -0.63 -19.20 -2.96
C ILE A 494 -0.57 -17.68 -3.01
N LYS A 495 -1.28 -17.08 -3.96
CA LYS A 495 -1.54 -15.64 -3.98
C LYS A 495 -2.89 -15.31 -3.36
N THR A 496 -2.97 -14.20 -2.64
CA THR A 496 -4.21 -13.76 -2.00
C THR A 496 -5.25 -13.24 -2.97
N ASP A 497 -4.91 -12.90 -4.22
CA ASP A 497 -5.88 -12.56 -5.27
C ASP A 497 -6.67 -13.79 -5.78
N ASP A 498 -6.30 -15.01 -5.38
CA ASP A 498 -7.04 -16.23 -5.63
C ASP A 498 -8.07 -16.56 -4.53
N ILE A 499 -8.11 -15.77 -3.44
CA ILE A 499 -8.93 -16.06 -2.27
C ILE A 499 -10.44 -16.04 -2.60
N SER A 500 -10.89 -15.12 -3.45
CA SER A 500 -12.29 -15.02 -3.85
C SER A 500 -12.78 -16.31 -4.52
N HIS A 501 -11.99 -16.91 -5.40
CA HIS A 501 -12.31 -18.17 -6.03
C HIS A 501 -12.30 -19.35 -5.06
N PHE A 502 -11.36 -19.34 -4.10
CA PHE A 502 -11.35 -20.33 -3.03
C PHE A 502 -12.60 -20.25 -2.16
N LEU A 503 -13.02 -19.05 -1.75
CA LEU A 503 -14.21 -18.87 -0.92
C LEU A 503 -15.47 -19.39 -1.61
N LEU A 504 -15.64 -19.11 -2.90
CA LEU A 504 -16.77 -19.63 -3.68
C LEU A 504 -16.72 -21.15 -3.80
N ASP A 505 -15.56 -21.72 -4.07
CA ASP A 505 -15.38 -23.15 -4.28
C ASP A 505 -15.61 -23.96 -3.01
N ILE A 506 -15.01 -23.56 -1.89
CA ILE A 506 -15.18 -24.25 -0.59
C ILE A 506 -16.61 -24.13 -0.06
N SER A 507 -17.35 -23.07 -0.44
CA SER A 507 -18.76 -22.88 -0.12
C SER A 507 -19.71 -23.60 -1.09
N SER A 508 -19.18 -24.36 -2.04
CA SER A 508 -19.94 -25.07 -3.07
C SER A 508 -20.90 -24.14 -3.84
N ILE A 509 -20.41 -22.94 -4.20
CA ILE A 509 -21.17 -22.00 -5.01
C ILE A 509 -20.87 -22.23 -6.48
N GLU A 510 -21.90 -22.57 -7.26
CA GLU A 510 -21.82 -22.69 -8.71
C GLU A 510 -22.17 -21.35 -9.36
N THR A 511 -21.27 -20.86 -10.22
CA THR A 511 -21.41 -19.65 -11.00
C THR A 511 -20.44 -19.66 -12.19
N ASP A 512 -20.82 -18.97 -13.27
CA ASP A 512 -19.96 -18.79 -14.44
C ASP A 512 -18.70 -17.94 -14.14
N CYS A 513 -18.70 -17.21 -13.02
CA CYS A 513 -17.57 -16.38 -12.60
C CYS A 513 -16.47 -17.16 -11.84
N LEU A 514 -16.74 -18.42 -11.44
CA LEU A 514 -15.78 -19.25 -10.72
C LEU A 514 -14.77 -19.90 -11.67
N HIS A 515 -13.50 -19.56 -11.52
CA HIS A 515 -12.38 -20.22 -12.21
C HIS A 515 -11.73 -21.25 -11.30
N LYS A 516 -12.00 -22.55 -11.53
CA LYS A 516 -11.48 -23.65 -10.72
C LYS A 516 -9.96 -23.72 -10.66
N ASN A 517 -9.27 -23.32 -11.72
CA ASN A 517 -7.80 -23.25 -11.76
C ASN A 517 -7.21 -22.15 -10.88
N ARG A 518 -8.05 -21.27 -10.33
CA ARG A 518 -7.70 -20.23 -9.35
C ARG A 518 -8.15 -20.58 -7.92
N SER A 519 -8.95 -21.60 -7.73
CA SER A 519 -9.29 -22.09 -6.39
C SER A 519 -8.22 -23.07 -5.90
N PHE A 520 -7.51 -22.74 -4.84
CA PHE A 520 -6.40 -23.58 -4.37
C PHE A 520 -6.83 -24.90 -3.74
N ILE A 521 -8.10 -25.13 -3.43
CA ILE A 521 -8.61 -26.48 -3.10
C ILE A 521 -8.89 -27.33 -4.34
N SER A 522 -9.04 -26.73 -5.51
CA SER A 522 -9.25 -27.46 -6.76
C SER A 522 -8.01 -28.28 -7.15
N ASN A 523 -8.23 -29.42 -7.81
CA ASN A 523 -7.14 -30.20 -8.41
C ASN A 523 -6.52 -29.51 -9.64
N ASP A 524 -7.21 -28.54 -10.22
CA ASP A 524 -6.74 -27.77 -11.37
C ASP A 524 -5.77 -26.66 -10.97
N TYR A 525 -5.75 -26.28 -9.68
CA TYR A 525 -4.80 -25.29 -9.16
C TYR A 525 -3.39 -25.87 -9.07
N LYS A 526 -2.43 -25.23 -9.70
CA LYS A 526 -1.04 -25.69 -9.75
C LYS A 526 -0.15 -25.07 -8.67
N GLY A 527 -0.58 -23.93 -8.12
CA GLY A 527 0.29 -23.09 -7.28
C GLY A 527 1.44 -22.48 -8.07
N TRP A 528 2.34 -21.85 -7.37
CA TRP A 528 3.56 -21.26 -7.91
C TRP A 528 4.75 -22.15 -7.52
N LYS A 529 5.78 -22.16 -8.33
CA LYS A 529 6.97 -23.01 -8.12
C LYS A 529 7.71 -22.67 -6.84
N ASP A 530 7.89 -21.38 -6.61
CA ASP A 530 8.53 -20.82 -5.43
C ASP A 530 8.05 -19.38 -5.19
N PHE A 531 8.42 -18.80 -4.06
CA PHE A 531 8.01 -17.45 -3.71
C PHE A 531 8.54 -16.40 -4.70
N LYS A 532 9.75 -16.61 -5.24
CA LYS A 532 10.35 -15.69 -6.21
C LYS A 532 9.57 -15.66 -7.53
N GLU A 533 9.14 -16.81 -8.01
CA GLU A 533 8.26 -16.89 -9.18
C GLU A 533 6.93 -16.20 -8.90
N LEU A 534 6.33 -16.47 -7.74
CA LEU A 534 5.06 -15.88 -7.31
C LEU A 534 5.09 -14.35 -7.33
N ILE A 535 6.16 -13.72 -6.83
CA ILE A 535 6.29 -12.26 -6.80
C ILE A 535 6.81 -11.65 -8.09
N SER A 536 7.43 -12.43 -9.01
CA SER A 536 8.06 -11.92 -10.23
C SER A 536 7.18 -12.02 -11.48
N THR A 537 6.25 -12.97 -11.52
CA THR A 537 5.58 -13.38 -12.77
C THR A 537 4.39 -12.50 -13.13
N ASP A 538 3.72 -11.87 -12.16
CA ASP A 538 2.54 -11.04 -12.41
C ASP A 538 2.76 -9.56 -12.12
N GLY A 539 4.02 -9.14 -12.21
CA GLY A 539 4.31 -7.72 -12.31
C GLY A 539 4.32 -6.93 -11.02
N ILE A 540 4.29 -7.55 -9.83
CA ILE A 540 4.59 -6.82 -8.59
C ILE A 540 5.97 -6.16 -8.71
N TYR A 541 6.91 -6.82 -9.40
CA TYR A 541 8.31 -6.39 -9.56
C TYR A 541 8.75 -6.17 -11.00
N THR A 542 7.93 -6.43 -12.02
CA THR A 542 8.28 -6.15 -13.41
C THR A 542 7.80 -4.76 -13.81
N GLU A 543 8.53 -4.13 -14.75
CA GLU A 543 8.07 -2.88 -15.37
C GLU A 543 6.70 -3.02 -16.04
N GLU A 544 6.28 -4.23 -16.41
CA GLU A 544 4.96 -4.54 -16.92
C GLU A 544 3.89 -4.54 -15.83
N GLY A 545 4.21 -4.86 -14.59
CA GLY A 545 3.30 -4.73 -13.45
C GLY A 545 3.11 -3.28 -12.99
N ALA A 546 4.10 -2.42 -13.22
CA ALA A 546 3.90 -0.97 -13.16
C ALA A 546 2.91 -0.48 -14.24
N ASN A 547 2.59 -1.32 -15.20
CA ASN A 547 1.50 -1.19 -16.17
C ASN A 547 0.19 -1.84 -15.70
N MET A 548 -0.07 -1.88 -14.41
CA MET A 548 -1.45 -2.00 -13.92
C MET A 548 -2.24 -0.80 -14.42
N ARG A 549 -2.53 -0.80 -15.71
CA ARG A 549 -3.19 0.29 -16.43
C ARG A 549 -4.66 0.44 -16.07
N GLY A 550 -5.15 -0.33 -15.13
CA GLY A 550 -6.48 -0.22 -14.56
C GLY A 550 -6.50 0.28 -13.11
N PHE A 551 -5.38 0.22 -12.36
CA PHE A 551 -5.32 0.64 -10.96
C PHE A 551 -4.26 1.70 -10.64
N LEU A 552 -3.41 2.03 -11.58
CA LEU A 552 -2.40 3.09 -11.40
C LEU A 552 -2.69 4.31 -12.28
#